data_6cd7686062c158c652b3cf8586861cc6
#
_entry.id   6cd7686062c158c652b3cf8586861cc6
#
_cell.length_a   1.000
_cell.length_b   1.000
_cell.length_c   1.000
_cell.angle_alpha   90.00
_cell.angle_beta   90.00
_cell.angle_gamma   90.00
#
_symmetry.space_group_name_H-M   'P 1'
#
loop_
_entity.id
_entity.type
_entity.pdbx_description
1 polymer ?
#
loop_
_entity_poly.entity_id
_entity_poly.type
_entity_poly.pdbx_seq_one_letter_code
_entity_poly.pdbx_strand_id
1 'polypeptide(L)'
;MSEIQQLQQQIRAFRDQRDWMQFHSPRNLAVSISLEASELLEHFQWITDEKSSKQVAEERRTQIATEIADVAIYLLELSDNLGIDLKQAIEAKLQSNAEKYPVEKARGSSLKYTELQ
;
A
#
# COMPACT_ATOMS: atom_id res chain seq x y z
N MET A 1 5.99 6.72 20.84
CA MET A 1 5.21 6.46 19.61
C MET A 1 6.02 5.61 18.65
N SER A 2 5.36 4.68 17.97
CA SER A 2 5.97 3.92 16.89
C SER A 2 6.25 4.82 15.69
N GLU A 3 7.06 4.34 14.75
CA GLU A 3 7.32 5.06 13.50
C GLU A 3 6.04 5.31 12.70
N ILE A 4 5.14 4.32 12.66
CA ILE A 4 3.83 4.46 12.00
C ILE A 4 3.04 5.60 12.65
N GLN A 5 2.96 5.63 13.97
CA GLN A 5 2.24 6.68 14.69
C GLN A 5 2.87 8.06 14.48
N GLN A 6 4.19 8.14 14.43
CA GLN A 6 4.90 9.38 14.15
C GLN A 6 4.57 9.92 12.75
N LEU A 7 4.56 9.04 11.75
CA LEU A 7 4.18 9.40 10.38
C LEU A 7 2.71 9.84 10.31
N GLN A 8 1.82 9.11 10.99
CA GLN A 8 0.41 9.47 11.05
C GLN A 8 0.21 10.86 11.67
N GLN A 9 0.99 11.19 12.69
CA GLN A 9 0.95 12.51 13.31
C GLN A 9 1.37 13.61 12.33
N GLN A 10 2.43 13.38 11.56
CA GLN A 10 2.89 14.32 10.54
C GLN A 10 1.85 14.51 9.42
N ILE A 11 1.24 13.42 8.98
CA ILE A 11 0.20 13.45 7.95
C ILE A 11 -1.02 14.22 8.45
N ARG A 12 -1.42 13.97 9.68
CA ARG A 12 -2.55 14.66 10.32
C ARG A 12 -2.29 16.15 10.40
N ALA A 13 -1.10 16.56 10.83
CA ALA A 13 -0.72 17.97 10.91
C ALA A 13 -0.74 18.63 9.52
N PHE A 14 -0.19 17.98 8.53
CA PHE A 14 -0.19 18.46 7.15
C PHE A 14 -1.63 18.70 6.63
N ARG A 15 -2.49 17.72 6.84
CA ARG A 15 -3.91 17.77 6.46
C ARG A 15 -4.65 18.89 7.18
N ASP A 16 -4.47 18.97 8.50
CA ASP A 16 -5.24 19.88 9.35
C ASP A 16 -4.82 21.33 9.13
N GLN A 17 -3.54 21.60 8.87
CA GLN A 17 -3.06 22.94 8.53
C GLN A 17 -3.72 23.48 7.26
N ARG A 18 -4.23 22.62 6.40
CA ARG A 18 -4.88 22.96 5.13
C ARG A 18 -6.40 22.84 5.18
N ASP A 19 -6.92 22.48 6.33
CA ASP A 19 -8.36 22.25 6.52
C ASP A 19 -8.91 21.21 5.52
N TRP A 20 -8.16 20.16 5.28
CA TRP A 20 -8.51 19.13 4.29
C TRP A 20 -9.28 17.94 4.87
N MET A 21 -9.42 17.83 6.19
CA MET A 21 -10.19 16.74 6.79
C MET A 21 -11.60 16.67 6.22
N GLN A 22 -12.22 17.81 5.94
CA GLN A 22 -13.55 17.87 5.36
C GLN A 22 -13.68 17.12 4.02
N PHE A 23 -12.57 16.95 3.30
CA PHE A 23 -12.54 16.23 2.02
C PHE A 23 -12.06 14.77 2.16
N HIS A 24 -11.61 14.37 3.35
CA HIS A 24 -10.95 13.08 3.58
C HIS A 24 -11.88 12.08 4.29
N SER A 25 -13.09 11.90 3.75
CA SER A 25 -13.98 10.83 4.19
C SER A 25 -13.36 9.47 3.88
N PRO A 26 -13.80 8.38 4.53
CA PRO A 26 -13.29 7.04 4.20
C PRO A 26 -13.46 6.70 2.72
N ARG A 27 -14.59 7.05 2.12
CA ARG A 27 -14.83 6.83 0.69
C ARG A 27 -13.83 7.61 -0.16
N ASN A 28 -13.65 8.90 0.11
CA ASN A 28 -12.73 9.74 -0.68
C ASN A 28 -11.29 9.27 -0.55
N LEU A 29 -10.86 8.85 0.64
CA LEU A 29 -9.52 8.28 0.82
C LEU A 29 -9.36 6.97 0.06
N ALA A 30 -10.38 6.09 0.07
CA ALA A 30 -10.32 4.84 -0.69
C ALA A 30 -10.22 5.12 -2.19
N VAL A 31 -10.96 6.10 -2.71
CA VAL A 31 -10.86 6.53 -4.11
C VAL A 31 -9.45 7.05 -4.40
N SER A 32 -8.90 7.90 -3.54
CA SER A 32 -7.55 8.45 -3.72
C SER A 32 -6.47 7.37 -3.72
N ILE A 33 -6.60 6.37 -2.84
CA ILE A 33 -5.69 5.22 -2.80
C ILE A 33 -5.70 4.49 -4.15
N SER A 34 -6.88 4.26 -4.71
CA SER A 34 -7.02 3.58 -6.00
C SER A 34 -6.41 4.39 -7.13
N LEU A 35 -6.63 5.70 -7.14
CA LEU A 35 -6.08 6.60 -8.16
C LEU A 35 -4.54 6.65 -8.10
N GLU A 36 -3.98 6.77 -6.91
CA GLU A 36 -2.53 6.80 -6.72
C GLU A 36 -1.89 5.46 -7.09
N ALA A 37 -2.55 4.34 -6.75
CA ALA A 37 -2.10 3.01 -7.18
C ALA A 37 -2.11 2.89 -8.70
N SER A 38 -3.08 3.50 -9.38
CA SER A 38 -3.14 3.53 -10.83
C SER A 38 -1.99 4.33 -11.44
N GLU A 39 -1.57 5.42 -10.81
CA GLU A 39 -0.40 6.19 -11.26
C GLU A 39 0.88 5.36 -11.17
N LEU A 40 1.01 4.55 -10.11
CA LEU A 40 2.12 3.60 -10.02
C LEU A 40 2.07 2.60 -11.17
N LEU A 41 0.90 2.07 -11.49
CA LEU A 41 0.69 1.12 -12.58
C LEU A 41 1.05 1.73 -13.94
N GLU A 42 0.80 3.01 -14.16
CA GLU A 42 1.06 3.69 -15.43
C GLU A 42 2.50 3.56 -15.90
N HIS A 43 3.47 3.50 -14.97
CA HIS A 43 4.89 3.32 -15.31
C HIS A 43 5.13 2.00 -16.05
N PHE A 44 4.29 1.00 -15.82
CA PHE A 44 4.44 -0.36 -16.35
C PHE A 44 3.36 -0.73 -17.37
N GLN A 45 2.49 0.21 -17.73
CA GLN A 45 1.28 -0.06 -18.53
C GLN A 45 1.58 -0.80 -19.83
N TRP A 46 2.68 -0.43 -20.50
CA TRP A 46 3.03 -0.99 -21.82
C TRP A 46 4.16 -2.02 -21.73
N ILE A 47 4.54 -2.41 -20.53
CA ILE A 47 5.62 -3.36 -20.31
C ILE A 47 5.02 -4.76 -20.16
N THR A 48 5.56 -5.71 -20.92
CA THR A 48 5.03 -7.08 -20.97
C THR A 48 6.01 -8.14 -20.49
N ASP A 49 7.26 -7.76 -20.20
CA ASP A 49 8.30 -8.70 -19.76
C ASP A 49 9.01 -8.21 -18.49
N GLU A 50 9.56 -9.15 -17.74
CA GLU A 50 10.21 -8.90 -16.45
C GLU A 50 11.49 -8.06 -16.57
N LYS A 51 12.27 -8.28 -17.62
CA LYS A 51 13.52 -7.53 -17.82
C LYS A 51 13.24 -6.05 -18.02
N SER A 52 12.28 -5.72 -18.87
CA SER A 52 11.86 -4.33 -19.12
C SER A 52 11.20 -3.72 -17.89
N SER A 53 10.43 -4.51 -17.13
CA SER A 53 9.83 -4.09 -15.87
C SER A 53 10.90 -3.61 -14.88
N LYS A 54 11.96 -4.39 -14.68
CA LYS A 54 13.07 -4.04 -13.79
C LYS A 54 13.81 -2.80 -14.27
N GLN A 55 14.02 -2.69 -15.58
CA GLN A 55 14.71 -1.56 -16.18
C GLN A 55 13.92 -0.26 -15.96
N VAL A 56 12.62 -0.27 -16.19
CA VAL A 56 11.73 0.89 -15.96
C VAL A 56 11.76 1.27 -14.47
N ALA A 57 11.72 0.30 -13.57
CA ALA A 57 11.79 0.54 -12.13
C ALA A 57 13.06 1.30 -11.73
N GLU A 58 14.21 0.96 -12.33
CA GLU A 58 15.47 1.66 -12.07
C GLU A 58 15.49 3.06 -12.70
N GLU A 59 15.05 3.18 -13.94
CA GLU A 59 15.06 4.45 -14.67
C GLU A 59 14.12 5.49 -14.05
N ARG A 60 12.99 5.03 -13.50
CA ARG A 60 11.94 5.89 -12.94
C ARG A 60 11.85 5.77 -11.41
N ARG A 61 12.94 5.39 -10.78
CA ARG A 61 12.98 5.11 -9.34
C ARG A 61 12.42 6.25 -8.49
N THR A 62 12.78 7.50 -8.82
CA THR A 62 12.34 8.67 -8.05
C THR A 62 10.84 8.89 -8.18
N GLN A 63 10.31 8.82 -9.38
CA GLN A 63 8.86 8.97 -9.63
C GLN A 63 8.08 7.84 -8.96
N ILE A 64 8.56 6.61 -9.09
CA ILE A 64 7.93 5.43 -8.48
C ILE A 64 7.91 5.56 -6.95
N ALA A 65 9.03 6.00 -6.36
CA ALA A 65 9.10 6.24 -4.92
C ALA A 65 8.06 7.26 -4.45
N THR A 66 7.86 8.33 -5.23
CA THR A 66 6.86 9.35 -4.92
C THR A 66 5.44 8.77 -4.93
N GLU A 67 5.12 7.93 -5.89
CA GLU A 67 3.79 7.30 -5.99
C GLU A 67 3.56 6.25 -4.93
N ILE A 68 4.59 5.48 -4.57
CA ILE A 68 4.52 4.57 -3.43
C ILE A 68 4.22 5.37 -2.15
N ALA A 69 4.91 6.49 -1.97
CA ALA A 69 4.70 7.36 -0.82
C ALA A 69 3.27 7.91 -0.77
N ASP A 70 2.72 8.33 -1.90
CA ASP A 70 1.34 8.83 -1.96
C ASP A 70 0.33 7.78 -1.56
N VAL A 71 0.47 6.54 -2.03
CA VAL A 71 -0.39 5.43 -1.62
C VAL A 71 -0.26 5.17 -0.12
N ALA A 72 0.97 5.14 0.40
CA ALA A 72 1.24 4.89 1.81
C ALA A 72 0.66 5.99 2.70
N ILE A 73 0.79 7.26 2.31
CA ILE A 73 0.24 8.39 3.05
C ILE A 73 -1.28 8.23 3.22
N TYR A 74 -2.00 7.93 2.16
CA TYR A 74 -3.45 7.75 2.24
C TYR A 74 -3.86 6.52 3.05
N LEU A 75 -3.10 5.43 2.96
CA LEU A 75 -3.36 4.24 3.78
C LEU A 75 -3.13 4.52 5.26
N LEU A 76 -2.05 5.24 5.59
CA LEU A 76 -1.75 5.64 6.97
C LEU A 76 -2.82 6.58 7.52
N GLU A 77 -3.28 7.53 6.72
CA GLU A 77 -4.35 8.44 7.13
C GLU A 77 -5.67 7.70 7.32
N LEU A 78 -6.06 6.85 6.39
CA LEU A 78 -7.32 6.11 6.47
C LEU A 78 -7.36 5.21 7.72
N SER A 79 -6.29 4.47 7.97
CA SER A 79 -6.22 3.63 9.17
C SER A 79 -6.30 4.47 10.45
N ASP A 80 -5.62 5.62 10.49
CA ASP A 80 -5.67 6.55 11.62
C ASP A 80 -7.10 7.06 11.85
N ASN A 81 -7.75 7.53 10.79
CA ASN A 81 -9.11 8.07 10.86
C ASN A 81 -10.14 7.03 11.32
N LEU A 82 -9.93 5.77 10.99
CA LEU A 82 -10.82 4.68 11.38
C LEU A 82 -10.46 4.05 12.73
N GLY A 83 -9.40 4.52 13.38
CA GLY A 83 -8.95 3.95 14.65
C GLY A 83 -8.39 2.54 14.51
N ILE A 84 -7.90 2.19 13.33
CA ILE A 84 -7.30 0.88 13.07
C ILE A 84 -5.81 0.95 13.36
N ASP A 85 -5.32 0.05 14.22
CA ASP A 85 -3.88 -0.14 14.43
C ASP A 85 -3.31 -0.87 13.23
N LEU A 86 -2.64 -0.13 12.34
CA LEU A 86 -2.17 -0.66 11.07
C LEU A 86 -1.12 -1.77 11.25
N LYS A 87 -0.20 -1.59 12.20
CA LYS A 87 0.82 -2.61 12.49
C LYS A 87 0.17 -3.92 12.90
N GLN A 88 -0.79 -3.86 13.82
CA GLN A 88 -1.52 -5.04 14.28
C GLN A 88 -2.32 -5.68 13.16
N ALA A 89 -2.98 -4.87 12.33
CA ALA A 89 -3.74 -5.37 11.18
C ALA A 89 -2.85 -6.11 10.19
N ILE A 90 -1.67 -5.56 9.91
CA ILE A 90 -0.68 -6.20 9.01
C ILE A 90 -0.19 -7.52 9.60
N GLU A 91 0.20 -7.52 10.87
CA GLU A 91 0.70 -8.72 11.55
C GLU A 91 -0.36 -9.83 11.58
N ALA A 92 -1.61 -9.47 11.89
CA ALA A 92 -2.72 -10.42 11.91
C ALA A 92 -2.98 -10.99 10.51
N LYS A 93 -2.90 -10.15 9.47
CA LYS A 93 -3.09 -10.58 8.10
C LYS A 93 -1.96 -11.49 7.62
N LEU A 94 -0.73 -11.20 7.98
CA LEU A 94 0.41 -12.07 7.68
C LEU A 94 0.24 -13.44 8.32
N GLN A 95 -0.23 -13.50 9.57
CA GLN A 95 -0.51 -14.75 10.26
C GLN A 95 -1.59 -15.56 9.54
N SER A 96 -2.68 -14.90 9.17
CA SER A 96 -3.77 -15.52 8.40
C SER A 96 -3.26 -16.06 7.05
N ASN A 97 -2.42 -15.28 6.36
CA ASN A 97 -1.83 -15.71 5.09
C ASN A 97 -0.88 -16.89 5.28
N ALA A 98 -0.12 -16.94 6.36
CA ALA A 98 0.77 -18.06 6.66
C ALA A 98 0.00 -19.35 6.87
N GLU A 99 -1.20 -19.28 7.44
CA GLU A 99 -2.09 -20.44 7.59
C GLU A 99 -2.65 -20.92 6.25
N LYS A 100 -3.00 -19.98 5.35
CA LYS A 100 -3.52 -20.31 4.00
C LYS A 100 -2.42 -20.79 3.06
N TYR A 101 -1.20 -20.32 3.26
CA TYR A 101 -0.05 -20.61 2.40
C TYR A 101 1.08 -21.23 3.21
N PRO A 102 0.92 -22.47 3.74
CA PRO A 102 2.02 -23.12 4.46
C PRO A 102 3.24 -23.26 3.57
N VAL A 103 4.42 -23.09 4.13
CA VAL A 103 5.70 -23.10 3.38
C VAL A 103 5.82 -24.37 2.53
N GLU A 104 5.46 -25.52 3.07
CA GLU A 104 5.58 -26.81 2.40
C GLU A 104 4.78 -26.88 1.10
N LYS A 105 3.66 -26.14 1.01
CA LYS A 105 2.77 -26.15 -0.14
C LYS A 105 2.96 -24.94 -1.05
N ALA A 106 3.30 -23.80 -0.48
CA ALA A 106 3.32 -22.51 -1.19
C ALA A 106 4.68 -22.18 -1.80
N ARG A 107 5.76 -22.78 -1.28
CA ARG A 107 7.12 -22.46 -1.71
C ARG A 107 7.30 -22.69 -3.21
N GLY A 108 7.69 -21.60 -3.92
CA GLY A 108 7.92 -21.66 -5.36
C GLY A 108 6.65 -21.72 -6.21
N SER A 109 5.47 -21.52 -5.63
CA SER A 109 4.19 -21.54 -6.34
C SER A 109 3.46 -20.21 -6.18
N SER A 110 2.83 -19.75 -7.27
CA SER A 110 1.96 -18.55 -7.25
C SER A 110 0.46 -18.92 -7.21
N LEU A 111 0.14 -20.19 -7.02
CA LEU A 111 -1.26 -20.64 -6.94
C LEU A 111 -1.95 -20.08 -5.72
N LYS A 112 -3.26 -19.80 -5.83
CA LYS A 112 -4.09 -19.44 -4.68
C LYS A 112 -4.18 -20.59 -3.70
N TYR A 113 -4.42 -20.29 -2.44
CA TYR A 113 -4.51 -21.31 -1.38
C TYR A 113 -5.55 -22.38 -1.68
N THR A 114 -6.63 -22.02 -2.39
CA THR A 114 -7.67 -22.97 -2.81
C THR A 114 -7.18 -23.98 -3.86
N GLU A 115 -6.08 -23.68 -4.53
CA GLU A 115 -5.49 -24.52 -5.59
C GLU A 115 -4.26 -25.28 -5.12
N LEU A 116 -3.74 -24.99 -3.92
CA LEU A 116 -2.59 -25.69 -3.35
C LEU A 116 -2.99 -27.10 -2.87
N GLN A 117 -2.13 -28.08 -3.15
CA GLN A 117 -2.35 -29.47 -2.76
C GLN A 117 -1.54 -29.88 -1.53
#